data_ad177f492e21c047a2cbe524762ee427
#
_entry.id   ad177f492e21c047a2cbe524762ee427
#
_cell.length_a   1.000
_cell.length_b   1.000
_cell.length_c   1.000
_cell.angle_alpha   90.00
_cell.angle_beta   90.00
_cell.angle_gamma   90.00
#
_symmetry.space_group_name_H-M   'P 1'
#
loop_
_entity.id
_entity.type
_entity.pdbx_description
1 polymer ?
#
loop_
_entity_poly.entity_id
_entity_poly.type
_entity_poly.pdbx_seq_one_letter_code
_entity_poly.pdbx_strand_id
1 'polypeptide(L)'
;MGRRWRFWPLTGFLTAAVLGTLAHFMYRWSGGALLAGVFCAVNESVWEHMKLLFFPVFLFTAAQFCVGERDGLLAARAVSVTAGLALIPTLYYTYTGVWGDHVLWADAAIFYLSAAVTFWLDDLLHRQRRLWKMGWQVAGLVWLWALAFLFVWWTFSPPHIALFRDPLTGLYGIP
;
A
#
# COMPACT_ATOMS: atom_id res chain seq x y z
N MET A 1 -0.38 27.93 8.11
CA MET A 1 -0.51 26.48 7.90
C MET A 1 -1.74 26.03 8.68
N GLY A 2 -2.84 25.80 7.99
CA GLY A 2 -4.16 25.73 8.59
C GLY A 2 -4.46 24.42 9.32
N ARG A 3 -5.47 24.48 10.17
CA ARG A 3 -6.08 23.40 10.97
C ARG A 3 -6.39 22.11 10.17
N ARG A 4 -6.54 22.19 8.84
CA ARG A 4 -6.86 21.08 7.94
C ARG A 4 -5.81 19.97 7.92
N TRP A 5 -4.51 20.26 7.94
CA TRP A 5 -3.42 19.29 7.89
C TRP A 5 -3.37 18.31 9.05
N ARG A 6 -3.86 18.71 10.22
CA ARG A 6 -3.81 17.85 11.44
C ARG A 6 -4.67 16.60 11.35
N PHE A 7 -5.65 16.56 10.43
CA PHE A 7 -6.58 15.43 10.32
C PHE A 7 -6.23 14.47 9.17
N TRP A 8 -5.48 14.92 8.17
CA TRP A 8 -5.15 14.10 7.00
C TRP A 8 -4.39 12.81 7.33
N PRO A 9 -3.36 12.78 8.20
CA PRO A 9 -2.70 11.53 8.55
C PRO A 9 -3.63 10.53 9.21
N LEU A 10 -4.49 10.97 10.13
CA LEU A 10 -5.44 10.09 10.81
C LEU A 10 -6.53 9.59 9.85
N THR A 11 -7.13 10.48 9.06
CA THR A 11 -8.16 10.09 8.09
C THR A 11 -7.59 9.18 7.01
N GLY A 12 -6.37 9.43 6.55
CA GLY A 12 -5.68 8.58 5.60
C GLY A 12 -5.39 7.19 6.17
N PHE A 13 -4.87 7.12 7.40
CA PHE A 13 -4.68 5.84 8.09
C PHE A 13 -5.99 5.06 8.23
N LEU A 14 -7.05 5.71 8.70
CA LEU A 14 -8.36 5.05 8.85
C LEU A 14 -8.91 4.59 7.50
N THR A 15 -8.76 5.40 6.45
CA THR A 15 -9.18 5.01 5.08
C THR A 15 -8.40 3.79 4.61
N ALA A 16 -7.07 3.78 4.77
CA ALA A 16 -6.24 2.65 4.38
C ALA A 16 -6.56 1.39 5.21
N ALA A 17 -6.76 1.55 6.51
CA ALA A 17 -7.11 0.45 7.40
C ALA A 17 -8.45 -0.20 7.01
N VAL A 18 -9.50 0.61 6.80
CA VAL A 18 -10.84 0.10 6.45
C VAL A 18 -10.85 -0.48 5.04
N LEU A 19 -10.41 0.28 4.04
CA LEU A 19 -10.45 -0.17 2.65
C LEU A 19 -9.51 -1.34 2.39
N GLY A 20 -8.32 -1.36 3.00
CA GLY A 20 -7.38 -2.46 2.87
C GLY A 20 -7.93 -3.75 3.48
N THR A 21 -8.54 -3.66 4.67
CA THR A 21 -9.19 -4.82 5.30
C THR A 21 -10.36 -5.35 4.45
N LEU A 22 -11.19 -4.46 3.89
CA LEU A 22 -12.28 -4.88 3.00
C LEU A 22 -11.75 -5.49 1.70
N ALA A 23 -10.71 -4.90 1.12
CA ALA A 23 -10.10 -5.39 -0.12
C ALA A 23 -9.47 -6.79 0.04
N HIS A 24 -9.07 -7.18 1.26
CA HIS A 24 -8.59 -8.54 1.53
C HIS A 24 -9.65 -9.60 1.23
N PHE A 25 -10.93 -9.31 1.45
CA PHE A 25 -12.03 -10.26 1.24
C PHE A 25 -12.77 -10.07 -0.10
N MET A 26 -12.64 -8.90 -0.72
CA MET A 26 -13.47 -8.47 -1.85
C MET A 26 -13.31 -9.35 -3.08
N TYR A 27 -12.11 -9.87 -3.37
CA TYR A 27 -11.89 -10.78 -4.48
C TYR A 27 -12.72 -12.06 -4.31
N ARG A 28 -12.70 -12.64 -3.11
CA ARG A 28 -13.51 -13.84 -2.79
C ARG A 28 -15.01 -13.53 -2.83
N TRP A 29 -15.44 -12.43 -2.27
CA TRP A 29 -16.86 -12.01 -2.27
C TRP A 29 -17.39 -11.72 -3.67
N SER A 30 -16.56 -11.27 -4.58
CA SER A 30 -16.94 -11.03 -6.00
C SER A 30 -17.02 -12.29 -6.85
N GLY A 31 -16.73 -13.47 -6.28
CA GLY A 31 -16.64 -14.73 -7.04
C GLY A 31 -15.44 -14.79 -7.98
N GLY A 32 -14.33 -14.13 -7.64
CA GLY A 32 -13.11 -14.11 -8.45
C GLY A 32 -13.16 -13.15 -9.65
N ALA A 33 -13.95 -12.07 -9.56
CA ALA A 33 -14.04 -11.09 -10.63
C ALA A 33 -12.68 -10.45 -10.93
N LEU A 34 -12.25 -10.45 -12.20
CA LEU A 34 -10.96 -9.90 -12.64
C LEU A 34 -10.75 -8.45 -12.20
N LEU A 35 -11.80 -7.62 -12.27
CA LEU A 35 -11.73 -6.23 -11.85
C LEU A 35 -11.44 -6.11 -10.34
N ALA A 36 -12.00 -6.98 -9.51
CA ALA A 36 -11.65 -7.05 -8.10
C ALA A 36 -10.19 -7.48 -7.91
N GLY A 37 -9.71 -8.44 -8.70
CA GLY A 37 -8.31 -8.88 -8.68
C GLY A 37 -7.29 -7.79 -9.00
N VAL A 38 -7.64 -6.77 -9.77
CA VAL A 38 -6.77 -5.61 -10.05
C VAL A 38 -6.43 -4.85 -8.77
N PHE A 39 -7.41 -4.63 -7.89
CA PHE A 39 -7.27 -3.75 -6.72
C PHE A 39 -7.16 -4.49 -5.39
N CYS A 40 -7.61 -5.73 -5.34
CA CYS A 40 -7.77 -6.53 -4.13
C CYS A 40 -6.81 -7.73 -4.12
N ALA A 41 -6.56 -8.31 -2.95
CA ALA A 41 -5.73 -9.50 -2.86
C ALA A 41 -6.42 -10.70 -3.52
N VAL A 42 -5.73 -11.36 -4.45
CA VAL A 42 -6.23 -12.56 -5.14
C VAL A 42 -5.78 -13.85 -4.47
N ASN A 43 -4.71 -13.77 -3.66
CA ASN A 43 -4.14 -14.87 -2.89
C ASN A 43 -3.46 -14.32 -1.62
N GLU A 44 -2.90 -15.20 -0.80
CA GLU A 44 -2.28 -14.84 0.49
C GLU A 44 -0.78 -14.50 0.38
N SER A 45 -0.25 -14.20 -0.81
CA SER A 45 1.15 -13.81 -0.97
C SER A 45 1.43 -12.43 -0.34
N VAL A 46 2.68 -12.22 0.06
CA VAL A 46 3.12 -10.92 0.63
C VAL A 46 2.92 -9.77 -0.37
N TRP A 47 3.13 -10.03 -1.66
CA TRP A 47 2.88 -9.06 -2.73
C TRP A 47 1.42 -8.59 -2.76
N GLU A 48 0.48 -9.52 -2.66
CA GLU A 48 -0.94 -9.21 -2.67
C GLU A 48 -1.36 -8.43 -1.41
N HIS A 49 -0.76 -8.71 -0.27
CA HIS A 49 -0.96 -7.92 0.94
C HIS A 49 -0.40 -6.48 0.83
N MET A 50 0.69 -6.28 0.09
CA MET A 50 1.19 -4.93 -0.22
C MET A 50 0.16 -4.12 -1.04
N LYS A 51 -0.61 -4.76 -1.94
CA LYS A 51 -1.71 -4.10 -2.67
C LYS A 51 -2.76 -3.50 -1.74
N LEU A 52 -3.07 -4.19 -0.63
CA LEU A 52 -4.07 -3.76 0.35
C LEU A 52 -3.67 -2.43 1.03
N LEU A 53 -2.38 -2.13 1.11
CA LEU A 53 -1.90 -0.82 1.57
C LEU A 53 -1.88 0.19 0.40
N PHE A 54 -1.34 -0.21 -0.74
CA PHE A 54 -1.07 0.69 -1.85
C PHE A 54 -2.32 1.33 -2.44
N PHE A 55 -3.31 0.53 -2.86
CA PHE A 55 -4.48 1.07 -3.56
C PHE A 55 -5.35 1.98 -2.71
N PRO A 56 -5.66 1.69 -1.43
CA PRO A 56 -6.33 2.65 -0.56
C PRO A 56 -5.57 3.96 -0.39
N VAL A 57 -4.24 3.90 -0.21
CA VAL A 57 -3.39 5.09 -0.12
C VAL A 57 -3.39 5.88 -1.43
N PHE A 58 -3.33 5.19 -2.58
CA PHE A 58 -3.37 5.82 -3.91
C PHE A 58 -4.71 6.54 -4.15
N LEU A 59 -5.84 5.90 -3.84
CA LEU A 59 -7.17 6.50 -3.93
C LEU A 59 -7.33 7.70 -2.99
N PHE A 60 -6.85 7.58 -1.76
CA PHE A 60 -6.85 8.68 -0.81
C PHE A 60 -6.00 9.86 -1.30
N THR A 61 -4.86 9.59 -1.93
CA THR A 61 -4.00 10.62 -2.54
C THR A 61 -4.73 11.35 -3.67
N ALA A 62 -5.43 10.62 -4.53
CA ALA A 62 -6.23 11.22 -5.60
C ALA A 62 -7.34 12.11 -5.03
N ALA A 63 -8.04 11.65 -3.99
CA ALA A 63 -9.06 12.44 -3.30
C ALA A 63 -8.48 13.74 -2.68
N GLN A 64 -7.34 13.67 -1.99
CA GLN A 64 -6.66 14.84 -1.45
C GLN A 64 -6.26 15.84 -2.56
N PHE A 65 -5.71 15.33 -3.65
CA PHE A 65 -5.32 16.16 -4.80
C PHE A 65 -6.52 16.88 -5.41
N CYS A 66 -7.68 16.21 -5.52
CA CYS A 66 -8.92 16.79 -6.04
C CYS A 66 -9.51 17.89 -5.14
N VAL A 67 -9.35 17.78 -3.81
CA VAL A 67 -9.82 18.83 -2.89
C VAL A 67 -8.84 19.99 -2.72
N GLY A 68 -7.75 20.01 -3.51
CA GLY A 68 -6.82 21.13 -3.61
C GLY A 68 -5.59 21.04 -2.69
N GLU A 69 -5.40 19.95 -1.97
CA GLU A 69 -4.24 19.72 -1.13
C GLU A 69 -3.09 19.16 -1.99
N ARG A 70 -2.33 20.06 -2.64
CA ARG A 70 -1.34 19.68 -3.67
C ARG A 70 0.11 19.92 -3.28
N ASP A 71 0.37 20.81 -2.33
CA ASP A 71 1.71 21.23 -1.97
C ASP A 71 2.53 20.10 -1.35
N GLY A 72 3.51 19.57 -2.07
CA GLY A 72 4.36 18.48 -1.61
C GLY A 72 3.72 17.10 -1.57
N LEU A 73 2.41 16.98 -1.85
CA LEU A 73 1.63 15.75 -1.65
C LEU A 73 2.19 14.55 -2.38
N LEU A 74 2.40 14.65 -3.69
CA LEU A 74 2.77 13.49 -4.52
C LEU A 74 4.16 12.97 -4.19
N ALA A 75 5.12 13.88 -3.96
CA ALA A 75 6.48 13.51 -3.59
C ALA A 75 6.55 12.87 -2.20
N ALA A 76 5.90 13.48 -1.20
CA ALA A 76 5.85 12.94 0.15
C ALA A 76 5.16 11.56 0.16
N ARG A 77 4.03 11.45 -0.54
CA ARG A 77 3.28 10.20 -0.65
C ARG A 77 4.05 9.09 -1.34
N ALA A 78 4.76 9.38 -2.43
CA ALA A 78 5.57 8.40 -3.12
C ALA A 78 6.64 7.79 -2.20
N VAL A 79 7.34 8.62 -1.41
CA VAL A 79 8.35 8.14 -0.46
C VAL A 79 7.72 7.39 0.69
N SER A 80 6.67 7.94 1.30
CA SER A 80 6.04 7.34 2.49
C SER A 80 5.36 6.01 2.19
N VAL A 81 4.63 5.90 1.06
CA VAL A 81 4.01 4.63 0.68
C VAL A 81 5.06 3.58 0.33
N THR A 82 6.14 3.96 -0.35
CA THR A 82 7.24 3.02 -0.65
C THR A 82 7.87 2.49 0.63
N ALA A 83 8.09 3.34 1.64
CA ALA A 83 8.59 2.90 2.94
C ALA A 83 7.62 1.93 3.64
N GLY A 84 6.32 2.23 3.64
CA GLY A 84 5.29 1.34 4.19
C GLY A 84 5.21 0.00 3.46
N LEU A 85 5.29 0.03 2.12
CA LEU A 85 5.33 -1.18 1.29
C LEU A 85 6.56 -2.03 1.57
N ALA A 86 7.74 -1.42 1.73
CA ALA A 86 8.97 -2.14 2.05
C ALA A 86 8.95 -2.74 3.47
N LEU A 87 8.22 -2.11 4.40
CA LEU A 87 8.11 -2.58 5.78
C LEU A 87 7.35 -3.92 5.87
N ILE A 88 6.32 -4.13 5.03
CA ILE A 88 5.51 -5.36 5.02
C ILE A 88 6.40 -6.61 4.82
N PRO A 89 7.11 -6.78 3.70
CA PRO A 89 7.95 -7.96 3.49
C PRO A 89 9.11 -8.03 4.50
N THR A 90 9.67 -6.89 4.89
CA THR A 90 10.77 -6.86 5.87
C THR A 90 10.33 -7.46 7.20
N LEU A 91 9.21 -7.04 7.75
CA LEU A 91 8.70 -7.55 9.01
C LEU A 91 8.20 -8.99 8.86
N TYR A 92 7.46 -9.28 7.77
CA TYR A 92 6.92 -10.62 7.51
C TYR A 92 8.05 -11.67 7.48
N TYR A 93 9.06 -11.48 6.64
CA TYR A 93 10.15 -12.45 6.53
C TYR A 93 11.07 -12.47 7.76
N THR A 94 11.15 -11.37 8.51
CA THR A 94 11.91 -11.34 9.76
C THR A 94 11.24 -12.22 10.81
N TYR A 95 9.94 -12.02 11.07
CA TYR A 95 9.28 -12.79 12.14
C TYR A 95 9.05 -14.25 11.74
N THR A 96 8.67 -14.52 10.48
CA THR A 96 8.49 -15.91 10.00
C THR A 96 9.81 -16.66 9.95
N GLY A 97 10.92 -15.98 9.62
CA GLY A 97 12.27 -16.58 9.68
C GLY A 97 12.71 -16.96 11.08
N VAL A 98 12.24 -16.26 12.12
CA VAL A 98 12.51 -16.56 13.52
C VAL A 98 11.53 -17.59 14.09
N TRP A 99 10.26 -17.46 13.77
CA TRP A 99 9.18 -18.28 14.35
C TRP A 99 8.94 -19.59 13.59
N GLY A 100 9.33 -19.63 12.31
CA GLY A 100 9.18 -20.80 11.44
C GLY A 100 7.81 -20.91 10.75
N ASP A 101 6.82 -20.10 11.13
CA ASP A 101 5.48 -20.09 10.55
C ASP A 101 4.86 -18.68 10.61
N HIS A 102 3.80 -18.47 9.82
CA HIS A 102 3.03 -17.22 9.85
C HIS A 102 1.87 -17.28 10.84
N VAL A 103 1.50 -16.13 11.41
CA VAL A 103 0.44 -16.00 12.40
C VAL A 103 -0.46 -14.84 12.03
N LEU A 104 -1.76 -15.11 11.85
CA LEU A 104 -2.75 -14.16 11.35
C LEU A 104 -2.75 -12.80 12.08
N TRP A 105 -2.66 -12.79 13.42
CA TRP A 105 -2.64 -11.53 14.16
C TRP A 105 -1.36 -10.72 13.92
N ALA A 106 -0.21 -11.39 13.70
CA ALA A 106 1.04 -10.73 13.39
C ALA A 106 1.00 -10.12 11.97
N ASP A 107 0.45 -10.86 11.00
CA ASP A 107 0.27 -10.37 9.63
C ASP A 107 -0.64 -9.14 9.61
N ALA A 108 -1.77 -9.18 10.33
CA ALA A 108 -2.64 -8.03 10.50
C ALA A 108 -1.94 -6.84 11.19
N ALA A 109 -1.16 -7.10 12.25
CA ALA A 109 -0.41 -6.07 12.95
C ALA A 109 0.64 -5.41 12.04
N ILE A 110 1.33 -6.18 11.20
CA ILE A 110 2.29 -5.67 10.20
C ILE A 110 1.59 -4.74 9.21
N PHE A 111 0.41 -5.12 8.71
CA PHE A 111 -0.37 -4.28 7.81
C PHE A 111 -0.74 -2.93 8.46
N TYR A 112 -1.33 -2.94 9.65
CA TYR A 112 -1.73 -1.70 10.35
C TYR A 112 -0.52 -0.85 10.75
N LEU A 113 0.57 -1.47 11.19
CA LEU A 113 1.81 -0.76 11.49
C LEU A 113 2.38 -0.08 10.24
N SER A 114 2.41 -0.79 9.11
CA SER A 114 2.90 -0.25 7.84
C SER A 114 2.03 0.92 7.35
N ALA A 115 0.70 0.83 7.51
CA ALA A 115 -0.20 1.93 7.23
C ALA A 115 0.05 3.14 8.15
N ALA A 116 0.23 2.90 9.45
CA ALA A 116 0.53 3.96 10.43
C ALA A 116 1.86 4.65 10.10
N VAL A 117 2.92 3.89 9.81
CA VAL A 117 4.23 4.43 9.41
C VAL A 117 4.12 5.22 8.11
N THR A 118 3.35 4.73 7.13
CA THR A 118 3.12 5.45 5.87
C THR A 118 2.58 6.86 6.13
N PHE A 119 1.51 7.00 6.90
CA PHE A 119 0.89 8.31 7.13
C PHE A 119 1.64 9.18 8.14
N TRP A 120 2.35 8.58 9.09
CA TRP A 120 3.26 9.29 9.97
C TRP A 120 4.44 9.90 9.18
N LEU A 121 5.07 9.10 8.32
CA LEU A 121 6.18 9.57 7.48
C LEU A 121 5.70 10.59 6.44
N ASP A 122 4.50 10.42 5.88
CA ASP A 122 3.88 11.38 4.98
C ASP A 122 3.72 12.76 5.66
N ASP A 123 3.23 12.82 6.89
CA ASP A 123 3.11 14.07 7.65
C ASP A 123 4.48 14.75 7.89
N LEU A 124 5.51 13.95 8.19
CA LEU A 124 6.88 14.47 8.37
C LEU A 124 7.45 15.03 7.07
N LEU A 125 7.31 14.28 5.97
CA LEU A 125 7.86 14.65 4.66
C LEU A 125 7.11 15.84 4.04
N HIS A 126 5.80 15.90 4.23
CA HIS A 126 4.97 17.00 3.73
C HIS A 126 5.41 18.37 4.26
N ARG A 127 5.97 18.43 5.47
CA ARG A 127 6.54 19.64 6.07
C ARG A 127 7.84 20.11 5.41
N GLN A 128 8.45 19.24 4.56
CA GLN A 128 9.70 19.54 3.88
C GLN A 128 9.44 20.35 2.60
N ARG A 129 9.62 21.67 2.63
CA ARG A 129 9.40 22.56 1.48
C ARG A 129 10.23 22.19 0.24
N ARG A 130 11.31 21.43 0.39
CA ARG A 130 12.10 20.93 -0.74
C ARG A 130 11.29 20.03 -1.66
N LEU A 131 10.38 19.22 -1.09
CA LEU A 131 9.50 18.30 -1.84
C LEU A 131 8.38 19.03 -2.60
N TRP A 132 8.13 20.32 -2.32
CA TRP A 132 7.10 21.11 -3.00
C TRP A 132 7.47 21.52 -4.42
N LYS A 133 8.76 21.39 -4.80
CA LYS A 133 9.21 21.71 -6.15
C LYS A 133 8.53 20.81 -7.18
N MET A 134 8.10 21.39 -8.30
CA MET A 134 7.36 20.70 -9.37
C MET A 134 8.06 19.42 -9.85
N GLY A 135 9.39 19.44 -10.00
CA GLY A 135 10.13 18.25 -10.41
C GLY A 135 9.94 17.04 -9.47
N TRP A 136 9.91 17.27 -8.15
CA TRP A 136 9.64 16.23 -7.18
C TRP A 136 8.18 15.75 -7.21
N GLN A 137 7.23 16.67 -7.48
CA GLN A 137 5.81 16.28 -7.63
C GLN A 137 5.60 15.41 -8.87
N VAL A 138 6.22 15.78 -9.99
CA VAL A 138 6.17 14.96 -11.22
C VAL A 138 6.83 13.59 -11.00
N ALA A 139 8.02 13.56 -10.38
CA ALA A 139 8.68 12.30 -10.07
C ALA A 139 7.83 11.41 -9.14
N GLY A 140 7.20 12.00 -8.11
CA GLY A 140 6.28 11.29 -7.23
C GLY A 140 5.05 10.73 -7.95
N LEU A 141 4.45 11.52 -8.85
CA LEU A 141 3.34 11.07 -9.69
C LEU A 141 3.72 9.88 -10.57
N VAL A 142 4.85 10.00 -11.29
CA VAL A 142 5.36 8.92 -12.15
C VAL A 142 5.64 7.66 -11.33
N TRP A 143 6.24 7.79 -10.16
CA TRP A 143 6.53 6.67 -9.28
C TRP A 143 5.26 5.97 -8.78
N LEU A 144 4.24 6.73 -8.34
CA LEU A 144 2.97 6.17 -7.89
C LEU A 144 2.26 5.40 -9.01
N TRP A 145 2.26 5.93 -10.23
CA TRP A 145 1.71 5.22 -11.39
C TRP A 145 2.54 4.00 -11.80
N ALA A 146 3.86 4.06 -11.68
CA ALA A 146 4.73 2.90 -11.92
C ALA A 146 4.43 1.78 -10.93
N LEU A 147 4.26 2.10 -9.64
CA LEU A 147 3.84 1.11 -8.63
C LEU A 147 2.46 0.54 -8.94
N ALA A 148 1.47 1.38 -9.30
CA ALA A 148 0.14 0.92 -9.69
C ALA A 148 0.21 -0.06 -10.87
N PHE A 149 1.00 0.27 -11.90
CA PHE A 149 1.22 -0.59 -13.04
C PHE A 149 1.88 -1.93 -12.63
N LEU A 150 2.91 -1.89 -11.79
CA LEU A 150 3.59 -3.11 -11.31
C LEU A 150 2.65 -4.00 -10.50
N PHE A 151 1.82 -3.43 -9.63
CA PHE A 151 0.84 -4.20 -8.87
C PHE A 151 -0.16 -4.89 -9.79
N VAL A 152 -0.68 -4.20 -10.80
CA VAL A 152 -1.58 -4.80 -11.78
C VAL A 152 -0.86 -5.85 -12.62
N TRP A 153 0.31 -5.53 -13.17
CA TRP A 153 1.08 -6.44 -14.02
C TRP A 153 1.41 -7.75 -13.32
N TRP A 154 1.96 -7.67 -12.11
CA TRP A 154 2.41 -8.84 -11.38
C TRP A 154 1.29 -9.60 -10.64
N THR A 155 0.07 -9.11 -10.62
CA THR A 155 -1.10 -9.92 -10.25
C THR A 155 -1.39 -10.99 -11.31
N PHE A 156 -1.23 -10.62 -12.60
CA PHE A 156 -1.53 -11.53 -13.72
C PHE A 156 -0.31 -12.31 -14.21
N SER A 157 0.90 -11.80 -14.02
CA SER A 157 2.15 -12.42 -14.48
C SER A 157 3.25 -12.25 -13.42
N PRO A 158 3.09 -12.88 -12.24
CA PRO A 158 4.04 -12.72 -11.14
C PRO A 158 5.36 -13.45 -11.42
N PRO A 159 6.50 -12.86 -10.98
CA PRO A 159 7.77 -13.59 -10.92
C PRO A 159 7.69 -14.76 -9.92
N HIS A 160 8.37 -15.88 -10.26
CA HIS A 160 8.37 -17.07 -9.40
C HIS A 160 9.42 -16.95 -8.27
N ILE A 161 9.25 -15.97 -7.39
CA ILE A 161 10.05 -15.77 -6.17
C ILE A 161 9.15 -15.74 -4.93
N ALA A 162 9.74 -15.92 -3.75
CA ALA A 162 9.00 -16.06 -2.49
C ALA A 162 7.98 -14.94 -2.21
N LEU A 163 8.26 -13.70 -2.66
CA LEU A 163 7.39 -12.54 -2.47
C LEU A 163 5.99 -12.73 -3.08
N PHE A 164 5.89 -13.47 -4.19
CA PHE A 164 4.65 -13.68 -4.96
C PHE A 164 4.03 -15.05 -4.71
N ARG A 165 4.72 -15.91 -3.94
CA ARG A 165 4.23 -17.24 -3.63
C ARG A 165 3.16 -17.17 -2.53
N ASP A 166 2.02 -17.75 -2.81
CA ASP A 166 0.99 -17.97 -1.78
C ASP A 166 1.48 -19.01 -0.76
N PRO A 167 1.60 -18.68 0.51
CA PRO A 167 2.08 -19.62 1.53
C PRO A 167 1.13 -20.79 1.78
N LEU A 168 -0.18 -20.64 1.51
CA LEU A 168 -1.19 -21.66 1.75
C LEU A 168 -1.26 -22.69 0.62
N THR A 169 -1.19 -22.24 -0.64
CA THR A 169 -1.37 -23.10 -1.81
C THR A 169 -0.05 -23.44 -2.52
N GLY A 170 0.98 -22.62 -2.30
CA GLY A 170 2.27 -22.71 -3.00
C GLY A 170 2.22 -22.19 -4.44
N LEU A 171 1.07 -21.70 -4.91
CA LEU A 171 0.85 -21.20 -6.26
C LEU A 171 1.25 -19.73 -6.41
N TYR A 172 1.21 -19.23 -7.65
CA TYR A 172 1.54 -17.86 -8.02
C TYR A 172 0.40 -17.22 -8.82
N GLY A 173 0.13 -15.94 -8.57
CA GLY A 173 -0.88 -15.17 -9.31
C GLY A 173 -2.31 -15.56 -8.95
N ILE A 174 -3.19 -15.40 -9.94
CA ILE A 174 -4.63 -15.72 -9.79
C ILE A 174 -4.79 -17.22 -9.69
N PRO A 175 -5.48 -17.75 -8.65
CA PRO A 175 -5.71 -19.18 -8.47
C PRO A 175 -6.69 -19.76 -9.52
#